data_2dcc1f3c3a8bd174136bc04d02ffa787
#
_entry.id   2dcc1f3c3a8bd174136bc04d02ffa787
#
_cell.length_a   1.000
_cell.length_b   1.000
_cell.length_c   1.000
_cell.angle_alpha   90.00
_cell.angle_beta   90.00
_cell.angle_gamma   90.00
#
_symmetry.space_group_name_H-M   'P 1'
#
loop_
_entity.id
_entity.type
_entity.pdbx_description
1 polymer ?
#
loop_
_entity_poly.entity_id
_entity_poly.type
_entity_poly.pdbx_seq_one_letter_code
_entity_poly.pdbx_strand_id
1 'polypeptide(L)'
;MTIVERARVFATAAHAAVGQVRKYTFEPYIVHPTEVAGIVATVPHTDVMVAAAYLHDTVEDTGVSIVDIQKEFGNEVAALVSWLTDVSRPEDGNRAVRKARDREHIAMAPAAAQTVKLADLIANSRSIMAHDPAFAKIYLEEKRMLLEVLTRGDATLMARARSIVGE
;
A
#
# COMPACT_ATOMS: atom_id res chain seq x y z
N MET A 1 17.17 16.77 5.85
CA MET A 1 16.06 16.11 5.14
C MET A 1 14.88 15.91 6.08
N THR A 2 13.68 16.15 5.59
CA THR A 2 12.44 15.83 6.30
C THR A 2 12.28 14.30 6.41
N ILE A 3 11.37 13.83 7.29
CA ILE A 3 11.07 12.41 7.41
C ILE A 3 10.51 11.83 6.09
N VAL A 4 9.75 12.63 5.35
CA VAL A 4 9.19 12.24 4.04
C VAL A 4 10.30 12.06 3.00
N GLU A 5 11.24 13.00 2.92
CA GLU A 5 12.39 12.89 2.01
C GLU A 5 13.26 11.69 2.34
N ARG A 6 13.53 11.45 3.62
CA ARG A 6 14.28 10.27 4.07
C ARG A 6 13.58 8.98 3.68
N ALA A 7 12.26 8.90 3.87
CA ALA A 7 11.47 7.73 3.51
C ALA A 7 11.51 7.46 2.00
N ARG A 8 11.39 8.51 1.18
CA ARG A 8 11.51 8.40 -0.28
C ARG A 8 12.89 7.86 -0.70
N VAL A 9 13.96 8.43 -0.15
CA VAL A 9 15.34 7.99 -0.46
C VAL A 9 15.55 6.55 -0.03
N PHE A 10 15.11 6.19 1.17
CA PHE A 10 15.24 4.83 1.72
C PHE A 10 14.49 3.80 0.86
N ALA A 11 13.22 4.06 0.53
CA ALA A 11 12.42 3.17 -0.30
C ALA A 11 13.01 3.01 -1.71
N THR A 12 13.51 4.12 -2.30
CA THR A 12 14.18 4.08 -3.60
C THR A 12 15.37 3.13 -3.57
N ALA A 13 16.22 3.24 -2.56
CA ALA A 13 17.41 2.40 -2.40
C ALA A 13 17.04 0.93 -2.13
N ALA A 14 16.05 0.68 -1.27
CA ALA A 14 15.62 -0.68 -0.91
C ALA A 14 15.08 -1.44 -2.13
N HIS A 15 14.17 -0.84 -2.90
CA HIS A 15 13.63 -1.47 -4.11
C HIS A 15 14.67 -1.62 -5.21
N ALA A 16 15.56 -0.63 -5.39
CA ALA A 16 16.65 -0.72 -6.36
C ALA A 16 17.65 -1.83 -6.01
N ALA A 17 17.92 -2.04 -4.73
CA ALA A 17 18.86 -3.08 -4.27
C ALA A 17 18.43 -4.51 -4.67
N VAL A 18 17.13 -4.75 -4.82
CA VAL A 18 16.59 -6.04 -5.29
C VAL A 18 16.20 -6.02 -6.77
N GLY A 19 16.49 -4.93 -7.48
CA GLY A 19 16.20 -4.80 -8.92
C GLY A 19 14.70 -4.77 -9.25
N GLN A 20 13.85 -4.36 -8.30
CA GLN A 20 12.40 -4.37 -8.50
C GLN A 20 11.95 -3.27 -9.45
N VAL A 21 11.12 -3.65 -10.40
CA VAL A 21 10.50 -2.74 -11.38
C VAL A 21 8.97 -2.94 -11.38
N ARG A 22 8.25 -1.99 -11.95
CA ARG A 22 6.80 -2.11 -12.17
C ARG A 22 6.50 -3.21 -13.19
N LYS A 23 5.48 -4.03 -12.90
CA LYS A 23 5.16 -5.23 -13.69
C LYS A 23 4.87 -4.94 -15.16
N TYR A 24 4.15 -3.86 -15.45
CA TYR A 24 3.67 -3.59 -16.81
C TYR A 24 4.52 -2.58 -17.57
N THR A 25 5.12 -1.62 -16.89
CA THR A 25 5.86 -0.51 -17.51
C THR A 25 7.37 -0.69 -17.44
N PHE A 26 7.86 -1.57 -16.56
CA PHE A 26 9.27 -1.79 -16.25
C PHE A 26 10.00 -0.55 -15.69
N GLU A 27 9.26 0.47 -15.28
CA GLU A 27 9.79 1.61 -14.57
C GLU A 27 10.34 1.20 -13.19
N PRO A 28 11.30 1.96 -12.60
CA PRO A 28 11.74 1.73 -11.23
C PRO A 28 10.56 1.65 -10.27
N TYR A 29 10.58 0.70 -9.35
CA TYR A 29 9.42 0.44 -8.48
C TYR A 29 8.98 1.64 -7.66
N ILE A 30 9.91 2.55 -7.32
CA ILE A 30 9.61 3.76 -6.54
C ILE A 30 8.49 4.64 -7.16
N VAL A 31 8.22 4.48 -8.45
CA VAL A 31 7.12 5.20 -9.13
C VAL A 31 5.79 4.92 -8.43
N HIS A 32 5.52 3.67 -8.03
CA HIS A 32 4.30 3.30 -7.31
C HIS A 32 4.19 3.91 -5.91
N PRO A 33 5.15 3.72 -4.99
CA PRO A 33 5.11 4.39 -3.70
C PRO A 33 5.02 5.92 -3.79
N THR A 34 5.64 6.53 -4.80
CA THR A 34 5.54 7.97 -5.05
C THR A 34 4.10 8.37 -5.41
N GLU A 35 3.43 7.60 -6.25
CA GLU A 35 2.03 7.82 -6.59
C GLU A 35 1.13 7.68 -5.37
N VAL A 36 1.34 6.64 -4.56
CA VAL A 36 0.57 6.42 -3.31
C VAL A 36 0.75 7.59 -2.35
N ALA A 37 1.99 8.04 -2.13
CA ALA A 37 2.29 9.21 -1.30
C ALA A 37 1.60 10.47 -1.82
N GLY A 38 1.59 10.69 -3.13
CA GLY A 38 0.90 11.80 -3.77
C GLY A 38 -0.61 11.78 -3.55
N ILE A 39 -1.23 10.60 -3.61
CA ILE A 39 -2.66 10.43 -3.35
C ILE A 39 -2.98 10.72 -1.87
N VAL A 40 -2.19 10.20 -0.93
CA VAL A 40 -2.34 10.50 0.50
C VAL A 40 -2.27 12.01 0.77
N ALA A 41 -1.37 12.71 0.09
CA ALA A 41 -1.19 14.16 0.24
C ALA A 41 -2.39 14.99 -0.29
N THR A 42 -3.33 14.39 -1.02
CA THR A 42 -4.55 15.10 -1.50
C THR A 42 -5.67 15.20 -0.45
N VAL A 43 -5.55 14.52 0.67
CA VAL A 43 -6.53 14.53 1.77
C VAL A 43 -5.85 14.91 3.08
N PRO A 44 -6.58 15.17 4.18
CA PRO A 44 -5.94 15.45 5.48
C PRO A 44 -4.98 14.32 5.86
N HIS A 45 -3.74 14.66 6.14
CA HIS A 45 -2.65 13.71 6.39
C HIS A 45 -1.61 14.26 7.34
N THR A 46 -0.73 13.38 7.80
CA THR A 46 0.48 13.72 8.55
C THR A 46 1.73 13.32 7.75
N ASP A 47 2.89 13.86 8.09
CA ASP A 47 4.16 13.44 7.48
C ASP A 47 4.46 11.96 7.75
N VAL A 48 4.02 11.43 8.89
CA VAL A 48 4.12 10.00 9.23
C VAL A 48 3.35 9.15 8.22
N MET A 49 2.15 9.56 7.82
CA MET A 49 1.34 8.85 6.81
C MET A 49 2.01 8.86 5.44
N VAL A 50 2.56 10.00 5.03
CA VAL A 50 3.26 10.12 3.73
C VAL A 50 4.54 9.29 3.74
N ALA A 51 5.31 9.31 4.83
CA ALA A 51 6.48 8.45 4.99
C ALA A 51 6.11 6.97 4.92
N ALA A 52 5.03 6.54 5.60
CA ALA A 52 4.53 5.18 5.54
C ALA A 52 4.07 4.79 4.13
N ALA A 53 3.51 5.72 3.36
CA ALA A 53 3.15 5.50 1.96
C ALA A 53 4.38 5.15 1.10
N TYR A 54 5.48 5.88 1.27
CA TYR A 54 6.74 5.53 0.58
C TYR A 54 7.29 4.17 0.99
N LEU A 55 7.11 3.76 2.24
CA LEU A 55 7.74 2.57 2.83
C LEU A 55 6.85 1.31 2.80
N HIS A 56 5.58 1.44 2.41
CA HIS A 56 4.56 0.40 2.64
C HIS A 56 4.89 -0.97 2.02
N ASP A 57 5.59 -1.01 0.90
CA ASP A 57 5.97 -2.25 0.20
C ASP A 57 7.40 -2.72 0.50
N THR A 58 8.19 -1.97 1.28
CA THR A 58 9.62 -2.31 1.47
C THR A 58 9.80 -3.61 2.25
N VAL A 59 8.99 -3.87 3.26
CA VAL A 59 9.10 -5.08 4.09
C VAL A 59 8.67 -6.32 3.32
N GLU A 60 7.63 -6.23 2.50
CA GLU A 60 7.17 -7.36 1.68
C GLU A 60 8.12 -7.70 0.54
N ASP A 61 8.64 -6.68 -0.13
CA ASP A 61 9.28 -6.82 -1.44
C ASP A 61 10.81 -6.77 -1.39
N THR A 62 11.39 -6.37 -0.27
CA THR A 62 12.84 -6.21 -0.12
C THR A 62 13.38 -6.91 1.13
N GLY A 63 14.68 -6.79 1.39
CA GLY A 63 15.29 -7.33 2.61
C GLY A 63 15.10 -6.47 3.87
N VAL A 64 14.30 -5.41 3.81
CA VAL A 64 14.04 -4.50 4.94
C VAL A 64 13.07 -5.15 5.93
N SER A 65 13.40 -5.09 7.23
CA SER A 65 12.53 -5.55 8.30
C SER A 65 11.77 -4.39 8.96
N ILE A 66 10.70 -4.71 9.71
CA ILE A 66 9.99 -3.72 10.55
C ILE A 66 10.94 -3.12 11.59
N VAL A 67 11.89 -3.89 12.10
CA VAL A 67 12.91 -3.40 13.05
C VAL A 67 13.80 -2.34 12.39
N ASP A 68 14.15 -2.52 11.12
CA ASP A 68 14.92 -1.51 10.38
C ASP A 68 14.11 -0.22 10.21
N ILE A 69 12.84 -0.34 9.84
CA ILE A 69 11.94 0.82 9.74
C ILE A 69 11.84 1.55 11.10
N GLN A 70 11.68 0.81 12.19
CA GLN A 70 11.60 1.39 13.53
C GLN A 70 12.87 2.17 13.92
N LYS A 71 14.03 1.61 13.63
CA LYS A 71 15.32 2.26 13.91
C LYS A 71 15.50 3.55 13.12
N GLU A 72 15.11 3.54 11.85
CA GLU A 72 15.32 4.68 10.95
C GLU A 72 14.26 5.78 11.07
N PHE A 73 12.99 5.40 11.30
CA PHE A 73 11.85 6.31 11.19
C PHE A 73 11.02 6.44 12.46
N GLY A 74 11.29 5.62 13.49
CA GLY A 74 10.57 5.65 14.75
C GLY A 74 9.34 4.75 14.79
N ASN A 75 8.71 4.70 15.98
CA ASN A 75 7.63 3.77 16.28
C ASN A 75 6.35 4.02 15.48
N GLU A 76 6.00 5.28 15.25
CA GLU A 76 4.75 5.63 14.56
C GLU A 76 4.77 5.18 13.10
N VAL A 77 5.87 5.46 12.39
CA VAL A 77 6.02 5.01 10.99
C VAL A 77 6.07 3.49 10.93
N ALA A 78 6.85 2.85 11.80
CA ALA A 78 6.94 1.38 11.86
C ALA A 78 5.59 0.72 12.12
N ALA A 79 4.77 1.28 13.01
CA ALA A 79 3.44 0.78 13.28
C ALA A 79 2.54 0.85 12.04
N LEU A 80 2.54 1.98 11.31
CA LEU A 80 1.76 2.09 10.08
C LEU A 80 2.25 1.12 8.99
N VAL A 81 3.54 1.00 8.78
CA VAL A 81 4.11 0.05 7.81
C VAL A 81 3.76 -1.38 8.20
N SER A 82 3.77 -1.73 9.48
CA SER A 82 3.37 -3.06 9.96
C SER A 82 1.91 -3.37 9.63
N TRP A 83 0.99 -2.41 9.82
CA TRP A 83 -0.40 -2.57 9.41
C TRP A 83 -0.58 -2.74 7.90
N LEU A 84 0.25 -2.07 7.11
CA LEU A 84 0.22 -2.10 5.64
C LEU A 84 0.91 -3.33 5.04
N THR A 85 1.68 -4.07 5.84
CA THR A 85 2.37 -5.29 5.43
C THR A 85 1.43 -6.48 5.56
N ASP A 86 1.26 -7.25 4.49
CA ASP A 86 0.43 -8.45 4.47
C ASP A 86 0.96 -9.49 5.48
N VAL A 87 0.03 -10.19 6.14
CA VAL A 87 0.34 -11.22 7.15
C VAL A 87 0.19 -12.63 6.62
N SER A 88 -0.44 -12.81 5.46
CA SER A 88 -0.62 -14.11 4.84
C SER A 88 0.70 -14.69 4.32
N ARG A 89 0.76 -16.02 4.34
CA ARG A 89 1.91 -16.79 3.85
C ARG A 89 1.46 -17.77 2.77
N PRO A 90 2.36 -18.22 1.87
CA PRO A 90 2.01 -19.19 0.82
C PRO A 90 1.37 -20.47 1.36
N GLU A 91 1.81 -20.94 2.53
CA GLU A 91 1.29 -22.14 3.21
C GLU A 91 -0.10 -22.00 3.84
N ASP A 92 -0.63 -20.78 3.94
CA ASP A 92 -1.94 -20.52 4.58
C ASP A 92 -3.12 -21.00 3.71
N GLY A 93 -2.89 -21.23 2.43
CA GLY A 93 -3.91 -21.70 1.52
C GLY A 93 -3.87 -21.04 0.15
N ASN A 94 -4.97 -21.11 -0.59
CA ASN A 94 -5.09 -20.50 -1.91
C ASN A 94 -5.20 -18.95 -1.81
N ARG A 95 -5.27 -18.29 -2.96
CA ARG A 95 -5.36 -16.83 -3.04
C ARG A 95 -6.53 -16.25 -2.23
N ALA A 96 -7.70 -16.89 -2.30
CA ALA A 96 -8.89 -16.41 -1.58
C ALA A 96 -8.68 -16.44 -0.05
N VAL A 97 -8.10 -17.51 0.48
CA VAL A 97 -7.76 -17.64 1.91
C VAL A 97 -6.75 -16.60 2.32
N ARG A 98 -5.69 -16.42 1.55
CA ARG A 98 -4.64 -15.43 1.85
C ARG A 98 -5.18 -14.00 1.82
N LYS A 99 -5.98 -13.66 0.82
CA LYS A 99 -6.62 -12.33 0.76
C LYS A 99 -7.59 -12.08 1.91
N ALA A 100 -8.31 -13.11 2.37
CA ALA A 100 -9.17 -12.99 3.54
C ALA A 100 -8.37 -12.68 4.81
N ARG A 101 -7.24 -13.34 5.04
CA ARG A 101 -6.35 -13.03 6.18
C ARG A 101 -5.82 -11.61 6.16
N ASP A 102 -5.40 -11.16 5.00
CA ASP A 102 -4.86 -9.79 4.84
C ASP A 102 -5.97 -8.74 5.06
N ARG A 103 -7.21 -9.01 4.62
CA ARG A 103 -8.36 -8.16 4.93
C ARG A 103 -8.67 -8.09 6.43
N GLU A 104 -8.65 -9.22 7.12
CA GLU A 104 -8.86 -9.26 8.58
C GLU A 104 -7.81 -8.41 9.31
N HIS A 105 -6.56 -8.48 8.87
CA HIS A 105 -5.48 -7.68 9.43
C HIS A 105 -5.73 -6.18 9.26
N ILE A 106 -5.94 -5.72 8.03
CA ILE A 106 -6.13 -4.29 7.75
C ILE A 106 -7.46 -3.73 8.29
N ALA A 107 -8.46 -4.59 8.48
CA ALA A 107 -9.74 -4.19 9.08
C ALA A 107 -9.57 -3.66 10.51
N MET A 108 -8.55 -4.13 11.24
CA MET A 108 -8.24 -3.70 12.60
C MET A 108 -7.32 -2.49 12.66
N ALA A 109 -6.80 -2.04 11.52
CA ALA A 109 -5.82 -0.96 11.46
C ALA A 109 -6.44 0.41 11.81
N PRO A 110 -5.64 1.35 12.31
CA PRO A 110 -6.10 2.72 12.55
C PRO A 110 -6.44 3.45 11.25
N ALA A 111 -7.20 4.54 11.36
CA ALA A 111 -7.63 5.35 10.23
C ALA A 111 -6.47 5.78 9.30
N ALA A 112 -5.33 6.14 9.87
CA ALA A 112 -4.15 6.55 9.10
C ALA A 112 -3.65 5.44 8.17
N ALA A 113 -3.54 4.20 8.66
CA ALA A 113 -3.12 3.06 7.84
C ALA A 113 -4.17 2.70 6.79
N GLN A 114 -5.46 2.73 7.13
CA GLN A 114 -6.52 2.46 6.17
C GLN A 114 -6.59 3.53 5.06
N THR A 115 -6.29 4.78 5.37
CA THR A 115 -6.19 5.85 4.38
C THR A 115 -5.05 5.60 3.39
N VAL A 116 -3.88 5.20 3.87
CA VAL A 116 -2.76 4.81 2.99
C VAL A 116 -3.13 3.59 2.13
N LYS A 117 -3.83 2.60 2.71
CA LYS A 117 -4.31 1.43 1.95
C LYS A 117 -5.30 1.80 0.85
N LEU A 118 -6.18 2.75 1.08
CA LEU A 118 -7.06 3.29 0.04
C LEU A 118 -6.27 3.93 -1.11
N ALA A 119 -5.25 4.70 -0.79
CA ALA A 119 -4.38 5.31 -1.79
C ALA A 119 -3.64 4.27 -2.63
N ASP A 120 -3.12 3.22 -1.99
CA ASP A 120 -2.49 2.07 -2.65
C ASP A 120 -3.48 1.35 -3.58
N LEU A 121 -4.69 1.09 -3.12
CA LEU A 121 -5.76 0.48 -3.92
C LEU A 121 -6.07 1.32 -5.17
N ILE A 122 -6.19 2.63 -5.02
CA ILE A 122 -6.46 3.54 -6.14
C ILE A 122 -5.34 3.48 -7.18
N ALA A 123 -4.08 3.59 -6.76
CA ALA A 123 -2.93 3.54 -7.65
C ALA A 123 -2.83 2.22 -8.41
N ASN A 124 -2.93 1.09 -7.70
CA ASN A 124 -2.86 -0.24 -8.30
C ASN A 124 -4.04 -0.54 -9.23
N SER A 125 -5.25 -0.13 -8.87
CA SER A 125 -6.44 -0.36 -9.69
C SER A 125 -6.35 0.35 -11.03
N ARG A 126 -5.87 1.59 -11.05
CA ARG A 126 -5.63 2.34 -12.30
C ARG A 126 -4.64 1.62 -13.21
N SER A 127 -3.52 1.14 -12.65
CA SER A 127 -2.49 0.44 -13.39
C SER A 127 -3.00 -0.89 -13.99
N ILE A 128 -3.68 -1.70 -13.20
CA ILE A 128 -4.20 -3.00 -13.63
C ILE A 128 -5.30 -2.85 -14.68
N MET A 129 -6.21 -1.89 -14.51
CA MET A 129 -7.26 -1.62 -15.50
C MET A 129 -6.69 -1.17 -16.84
N ALA A 130 -5.61 -0.38 -16.82
CA ALA A 130 -4.96 0.11 -18.04
C ALA A 130 -4.18 -0.99 -18.78
N HIS A 131 -3.51 -1.91 -18.04
CA HIS A 131 -2.53 -2.83 -18.60
C HIS A 131 -2.96 -4.29 -18.65
N ASP A 132 -3.94 -4.71 -17.82
CA ASP A 132 -4.37 -6.09 -17.70
C ASP A 132 -5.90 -6.20 -17.50
N PRO A 133 -6.69 -5.86 -18.54
CA PRO A 133 -8.15 -5.87 -18.43
C PRO A 133 -8.75 -7.25 -18.06
N ALA A 134 -8.10 -8.33 -18.43
CA ALA A 134 -8.57 -9.69 -18.10
C ALA A 134 -8.44 -9.98 -16.62
N PHE A 135 -7.29 -9.66 -16.01
CA PHE A 135 -7.08 -9.82 -14.58
C PHE A 135 -7.86 -8.77 -13.77
N ALA A 136 -8.14 -7.60 -14.35
CA ALA A 136 -8.88 -6.53 -13.68
C ALA A 136 -10.22 -7.01 -13.09
N LYS A 137 -10.92 -7.91 -13.74
CA LYS A 137 -12.20 -8.44 -13.23
C LYS A 137 -12.06 -9.11 -11.87
N ILE A 138 -11.08 -10.00 -11.72
CA ILE A 138 -10.78 -10.71 -10.46
C ILE A 138 -10.25 -9.70 -9.43
N TYR A 139 -9.34 -8.85 -9.85
CA TYR A 139 -8.71 -7.85 -8.98
C TYR A 139 -9.74 -6.87 -8.39
N LEU A 140 -10.65 -6.33 -9.21
CA LEU A 140 -11.66 -5.38 -8.74
C LEU A 140 -12.65 -6.03 -7.78
N GLU A 141 -13.00 -7.30 -7.97
CA GLU A 141 -13.83 -8.04 -7.02
C GLU A 141 -13.15 -8.17 -5.65
N GLU A 142 -11.87 -8.52 -5.63
CA GLU A 142 -11.08 -8.55 -4.39
C GLU A 142 -11.05 -7.16 -3.72
N LYS A 143 -10.98 -6.08 -4.51
CA LYS A 143 -10.95 -4.71 -3.97
C LYS A 143 -12.30 -4.26 -3.44
N ARG A 144 -13.43 -4.68 -4.04
CA ARG A 144 -14.76 -4.44 -3.46
C ARG A 144 -14.84 -5.05 -2.05
N MET A 145 -14.40 -6.29 -1.89
CA MET A 145 -14.36 -6.95 -0.57
C MET A 145 -13.44 -6.21 0.42
N LEU A 146 -12.30 -5.70 -0.05
CA LEU A 146 -11.38 -4.92 0.77
C LEU A 146 -12.01 -3.59 1.22
N LEU A 147 -12.73 -2.90 0.34
CA LEU A 147 -13.39 -1.63 0.68
C LEU A 147 -14.43 -1.77 1.80
N GLU A 148 -15.07 -2.94 1.92
CA GLU A 148 -16.02 -3.20 2.99
C GLU A 148 -15.40 -3.14 4.40
N VAL A 149 -14.10 -3.41 4.51
CA VAL A 149 -13.39 -3.40 5.81
C VAL A 149 -12.59 -2.12 6.07
N LEU A 150 -12.39 -1.26 5.06
CA LEU A 150 -11.63 -0.01 5.20
C LEU A 150 -12.51 1.14 5.72
N THR A 151 -13.35 0.87 6.69
CA THR A 151 -14.41 1.78 7.17
C THR A 151 -13.88 3.00 7.94
N ARG A 152 -12.63 2.97 8.38
CA ARG A 152 -11.98 4.08 9.11
C ARG A 152 -11.13 4.97 8.20
N GLY A 153 -10.94 4.60 6.95
CA GLY A 153 -10.15 5.38 6.00
C GLY A 153 -10.80 6.70 5.61
N ASP A 154 -10.04 7.57 4.99
CA ASP A 154 -10.53 8.86 4.51
C ASP A 154 -11.75 8.73 3.59
N ALA A 155 -12.80 9.49 3.85
CA ALA A 155 -14.06 9.39 3.12
C ALA A 155 -13.95 9.80 1.65
N THR A 156 -13.09 10.77 1.32
CA THR A 156 -12.86 11.22 -0.06
C THR A 156 -12.15 10.13 -0.85
N LEU A 157 -11.11 9.51 -0.29
CA LEU A 157 -10.42 8.40 -0.93
C LEU A 157 -11.32 7.16 -1.02
N MET A 158 -12.16 6.91 -0.02
CA MET A 158 -13.14 5.82 -0.08
C MET A 158 -14.11 6.01 -1.26
N ALA A 159 -14.64 7.21 -1.44
CA ALA A 159 -15.55 7.51 -2.55
C ALA A 159 -14.86 7.33 -3.92
N ARG A 160 -13.61 7.79 -4.04
CA ARG A 160 -12.81 7.58 -5.26
C ARG A 160 -12.56 6.09 -5.54
N ALA A 161 -12.20 5.34 -4.51
CA ALA A 161 -11.94 3.91 -4.64
C ALA A 161 -13.21 3.14 -5.05
N ARG A 162 -14.36 3.45 -4.45
CA ARG A 162 -15.65 2.85 -4.82
C ARG A 162 -16.00 3.12 -6.28
N SER A 163 -15.83 4.36 -6.73
CA SER A 163 -16.05 4.72 -8.14
C SER A 163 -15.17 3.88 -9.09
N ILE A 164 -13.91 3.65 -8.75
CA ILE A 164 -12.99 2.86 -9.57
C ILE A 164 -13.43 1.39 -9.65
N VAL A 165 -13.90 0.81 -8.55
CA VAL A 165 -14.34 -0.61 -8.53
C VAL A 165 -15.77 -0.80 -9.03
N GLY A 166 -16.46 0.27 -9.44
CA GLY A 166 -17.79 0.23 -10.05
C GLY A 166 -18.96 0.22 -9.05
N GLU A 167 -18.75 0.86 -7.89
CA GLU A 167 -19.80 1.05 -6.87
C GLU A 167 -20.33 2.49 -6.81
#